data_db0a29add88fc41194898c4a7e01e213
#
_entry.id   db0a29add88fc41194898c4a7e01e213
#
_cell.length_a   1.000
_cell.length_b   1.000
_cell.length_c   1.000
_cell.angle_alpha   90.00
_cell.angle_beta   90.00
_cell.angle_gamma   90.00
#
_symmetry.space_group_name_H-M   'P 1'
#
loop_
_entity.id
_entity.type
_entity.pdbx_description
1 polymer ?
#
loop_
_entity_poly.entity_id
_entity_poly.type
_entity_poly.pdbx_seq_one_letter_code
_entity_poly.pdbx_strand_id
1 'polypeptide(L)'
;MVLKKYLLSAACLLAMQGAMAQVDGVTGASVQAANTSCCKGKKDCSKTPAGQLKTRLQKLLSKGIMLGHQDDPMYGTTWKWDEGKSDVLLTTGDYPAVMGFDLGKIELDSKENLDGVPFDRMRKEILAQHKRGGIVTLSWHPWNPATGENAWDPKGDAVAAILDGGAQQKKFDAWLKKVSDFILSLKNDKGQLVPVIFRPWHEMNGGWFWWGANSCTPAQYNQLYAKTYHRLTEAGCNNIVWAWSPNLGDEKNVDAFLERYPGNEFVDLV
;
A
#
# COMPACT_ATOMS: atom_id res chain seq x y z
N MET A 1 14.52 -22.17 -24.94
CA MET A 1 13.04 -22.11 -24.84
C MET A 1 12.66 -21.74 -23.41
N VAL A 2 13.04 -20.52 -22.98
CA VAL A 2 12.66 -19.94 -21.67
C VAL A 2 12.59 -18.42 -21.88
N LEU A 3 11.51 -17.93 -22.48
CA LEU A 3 11.31 -16.49 -22.67
C LEU A 3 9.80 -16.18 -22.73
N LYS A 4 9.07 -16.50 -21.65
CA LYS A 4 7.61 -16.26 -21.61
C LYS A 4 7.03 -15.99 -20.22
N LYS A 5 7.80 -15.47 -19.26
CA LYS A 5 7.27 -15.22 -17.90
C LYS A 5 7.50 -13.81 -17.30
N TYR A 6 7.98 -12.84 -18.06
CA TYR A 6 8.27 -11.50 -17.51
C TYR A 6 7.62 -10.33 -18.25
N LEU A 7 6.45 -10.52 -18.86
CA LEU A 7 5.79 -9.48 -19.67
C LEU A 7 4.45 -8.98 -19.12
N LEU A 8 4.19 -9.13 -17.81
CA LEU A 8 2.91 -8.70 -17.23
C LEU A 8 2.97 -7.59 -16.18
N SER A 9 4.13 -7.02 -15.87
CA SER A 9 4.22 -5.90 -14.91
C SER A 9 4.56 -4.53 -15.51
N ALA A 10 4.71 -4.43 -16.82
CA ALA A 10 5.07 -3.17 -17.51
C ALA A 10 3.91 -2.47 -18.23
N ALA A 11 2.69 -2.98 -18.14
CA ALA A 11 1.56 -2.48 -18.94
C ALA A 11 0.66 -1.43 -18.25
N CYS A 12 0.94 -0.99 -17.03
CA CYS A 12 0.09 -0.05 -16.31
C CYS A 12 0.46 1.44 -16.43
N LEU A 13 1.35 1.83 -17.34
CA LEU A 13 1.83 3.22 -17.41
C LEU A 13 1.51 3.98 -18.72
N LEU A 14 0.64 3.48 -19.61
CA LEU A 14 0.46 4.13 -20.92
C LEU A 14 -0.98 4.31 -21.39
N ALA A 15 -1.95 4.52 -20.51
CA ALA A 15 -3.31 4.82 -20.92
C ALA A 15 -4.00 5.88 -20.06
N MET A 16 -3.43 7.09 -19.99
CA MET A 16 -4.17 8.30 -19.58
C MET A 16 -3.85 9.47 -20.50
N GLN A 17 -4.21 9.34 -21.76
CA GLN A 17 -4.44 10.48 -22.66
C GLN A 17 -5.75 10.27 -23.40
N GLY A 18 -6.74 11.10 -23.07
CA GLY A 18 -7.91 11.30 -23.93
C GLY A 18 -9.22 10.82 -23.36
N ALA A 19 -9.86 11.65 -22.53
CA ALA A 19 -11.29 11.96 -22.56
C ALA A 19 -11.60 13.02 -21.50
N MET A 20 -11.35 14.29 -21.83
CA MET A 20 -12.11 15.37 -21.20
C MET A 20 -13.44 15.47 -21.92
N ALA A 21 -14.45 14.82 -21.41
CA ALA A 21 -15.83 15.14 -21.72
C ALA A 21 -16.29 16.19 -20.70
N GLN A 22 -16.60 17.39 -21.18
CA GLN A 22 -17.32 18.39 -20.41
C GLN A 22 -18.66 17.80 -19.94
N VAL A 23 -18.85 17.74 -18.64
CA VAL A 23 -20.16 17.57 -18.03
C VAL A 23 -20.50 18.90 -17.39
N ASP A 24 -21.27 19.72 -18.10
CA ASP A 24 -21.92 20.91 -17.57
C ASP A 24 -23.03 20.47 -16.61
N GLY A 25 -22.99 21.00 -15.38
CA GLY A 25 -24.14 21.03 -14.49
C GLY A 25 -24.11 20.09 -13.29
N VAL A 26 -23.18 20.27 -12.37
CA VAL A 26 -23.40 19.94 -10.97
C VAL A 26 -22.99 21.13 -10.11
N THR A 27 -23.99 21.81 -9.59
CA THR A 27 -23.86 22.90 -8.62
C THR A 27 -23.09 22.44 -7.40
N GLY A 28 -22.14 23.26 -6.99
CA GLY A 28 -21.15 23.03 -5.95
C GLY A 28 -21.68 22.40 -4.66
N ALA A 29 -21.43 21.12 -4.50
CA ALA A 29 -21.27 20.50 -3.21
C ALA A 29 -19.79 20.63 -2.84
N SER A 30 -19.49 21.48 -1.89
CA SER A 30 -18.17 21.59 -1.29
C SER A 30 -17.75 20.20 -0.81
N VAL A 31 -16.75 19.62 -1.43
CA VAL A 31 -16.04 18.44 -0.89
C VAL A 31 -15.32 18.92 0.37
N GLN A 32 -16.00 18.88 1.49
CA GLN A 32 -15.36 18.94 2.80
C GLN A 32 -14.55 17.65 2.94
N ALA A 33 -13.23 17.78 2.87
CA ALA A 33 -12.30 16.71 3.17
C ALA A 33 -12.69 16.09 4.53
N ALA A 34 -13.05 14.81 4.53
CA ALA A 34 -13.35 14.07 5.73
C ALA A 34 -12.05 13.88 6.55
N ASN A 35 -11.87 14.76 7.51
CA ASN A 35 -10.69 14.88 8.37
C ASN A 35 -10.90 14.09 9.67
N THR A 36 -11.19 12.77 9.63
CA THR A 36 -11.61 12.07 10.85
C THR A 36 -11.07 10.68 11.12
N SER A 37 -10.14 10.13 10.31
CA SER A 37 -9.80 8.73 10.46
C SER A 37 -8.77 8.38 11.56
N CYS A 38 -7.88 9.25 11.96
CA CYS A 38 -6.81 8.91 12.92
C CYS A 38 -6.97 9.43 14.35
N CYS A 39 -8.04 10.16 14.69
CA CYS A 39 -8.12 10.92 15.94
C CYS A 39 -9.49 10.86 16.63
N LYS A 40 -9.85 9.69 17.14
CA LYS A 40 -10.84 9.64 18.24
C LYS A 40 -10.17 10.13 19.53
N GLY A 41 -10.11 11.46 19.71
CA GLY A 41 -9.60 12.13 20.93
C GLY A 41 -8.61 13.24 20.58
N LYS A 42 -9.02 14.47 20.69
CA LYS A 42 -8.32 15.78 20.81
C LYS A 42 -6.82 15.93 20.46
N LYS A 43 -6.19 15.09 19.67
CA LYS A 43 -4.84 15.32 19.12
C LYS A 43 -4.96 15.84 17.70
N ASP A 44 -4.35 16.98 17.44
CA ASP A 44 -4.21 17.59 16.11
C ASP A 44 -3.46 16.64 15.18
N CYS A 45 -4.18 15.88 14.36
CA CYS A 45 -3.63 14.89 13.45
C CYS A 45 -2.73 15.49 12.39
N SER A 46 -2.84 16.78 12.09
CA SER A 46 -1.97 17.46 11.14
C SER A 46 -0.49 17.43 11.58
N LYS A 47 -0.24 17.23 12.88
CA LYS A 47 1.11 17.18 13.46
C LYS A 47 1.73 15.78 13.44
N THR A 48 0.95 14.73 13.13
CA THR A 48 1.50 13.38 12.96
C THR A 48 2.31 13.28 11.67
N PRO A 49 3.28 12.35 11.57
CA PRO A 49 4.00 12.12 10.32
C PRO A 49 3.07 11.84 9.13
N ALA A 50 2.02 11.03 9.34
CA ALA A 50 1.00 10.77 8.32
C ALA A 50 0.23 12.04 7.92
N GLY A 51 -0.20 12.87 8.90
CA GLY A 51 -0.91 14.12 8.63
C GLY A 51 -0.06 15.13 7.84
N GLN A 52 1.23 15.20 8.14
CA GLN A 52 2.18 16.02 7.38
C GLN A 52 2.34 15.53 5.94
N LEU A 53 2.43 14.20 5.74
CA LEU A 53 2.48 13.62 4.40
C LEU A 53 1.18 13.89 3.63
N LYS A 54 0.00 13.70 4.23
CA LYS A 54 -1.31 14.03 3.60
C LYS A 54 -1.37 15.48 3.15
N THR A 55 -0.98 16.41 4.02
CA THR A 55 -0.95 17.84 3.68
C THR A 55 0.00 18.13 2.52
N ARG A 56 1.15 17.43 2.48
CA ARG A 56 2.11 17.56 1.37
C ARG A 56 1.53 17.01 0.07
N LEU A 57 0.91 15.83 0.09
CA LEU A 57 0.26 15.23 -1.08
C LEU A 57 -0.79 16.16 -1.67
N GLN A 58 -1.67 16.73 -0.84
CA GLN A 58 -2.68 17.71 -1.27
C GLN A 58 -2.08 18.92 -1.99
N LYS A 59 -0.95 19.44 -1.50
CA LYS A 59 -0.24 20.56 -2.14
C LYS A 59 0.42 20.16 -3.48
N LEU A 60 0.73 18.89 -3.67
CA LEU A 60 1.36 18.39 -4.89
C LEU A 60 0.36 18.10 -6.01
N LEU A 61 -0.92 17.84 -5.69
CA LEU A 61 -1.96 17.53 -6.68
C LEU A 61 -2.09 18.56 -7.81
N SER A 62 -1.87 19.84 -7.53
CA SER A 62 -1.95 20.93 -8.51
C SER A 62 -0.64 21.18 -9.26
N LYS A 63 0.45 20.47 -8.94
CA LYS A 63 1.80 20.75 -9.48
C LYS A 63 2.23 19.78 -10.57
N GLY A 64 1.61 18.61 -10.67
CA GLY A 64 1.96 17.62 -11.69
C GLY A 64 1.80 16.20 -11.21
N ILE A 65 2.41 15.28 -11.96
CA ILE A 65 2.40 13.84 -11.70
C ILE A 65 3.76 13.44 -11.12
N MET A 66 3.74 12.62 -10.06
CA MET A 66 4.96 12.06 -9.47
C MET A 66 5.29 10.73 -10.15
N LEU A 67 6.51 10.61 -10.68
CA LEU A 67 7.01 9.32 -11.15
C LEU A 67 7.30 8.42 -9.94
N GLY A 68 6.76 7.21 -9.97
CA GLY A 68 7.04 6.16 -8.99
C GLY A 68 7.73 4.96 -9.62
N HIS A 69 8.52 4.23 -8.83
CA HIS A 69 9.16 2.99 -9.25
C HIS A 69 9.21 1.99 -8.09
N GLN A 70 8.88 0.73 -8.39
CA GLN A 70 8.93 -0.37 -7.42
C GLN A 70 10.37 -0.86 -7.28
N ASP A 71 10.83 -1.08 -6.04
CA ASP A 71 12.17 -1.62 -5.70
C ASP A 71 13.35 -0.90 -6.40
N ASP A 72 13.18 0.35 -6.79
CA ASP A 72 14.12 1.09 -7.63
C ASP A 72 15.59 1.02 -7.19
N PRO A 73 15.94 1.16 -5.90
CA PRO A 73 17.34 1.13 -5.47
C PRO A 73 17.86 -0.27 -5.14
N MET A 74 17.10 -1.32 -5.45
CA MET A 74 17.45 -2.69 -5.11
C MET A 74 18.07 -3.44 -6.28
N TYR A 75 17.45 -3.30 -7.43
CA TYR A 75 17.89 -3.92 -8.68
C TYR A 75 17.37 -3.13 -9.88
N GLY A 76 18.07 -3.22 -10.98
CA GLY A 76 17.70 -2.62 -12.25
C GLY A 76 17.85 -3.60 -13.38
N THR A 77 17.83 -3.10 -14.61
CA THR A 77 17.85 -3.91 -15.83
C THR A 77 19.13 -4.76 -15.94
N THR A 78 20.29 -4.23 -15.46
CA THR A 78 21.61 -4.85 -15.65
C THR A 78 22.42 -4.96 -14.35
N TRP A 79 21.82 -4.64 -13.20
CA TRP A 79 22.52 -4.61 -11.92
C TRP A 79 21.59 -5.07 -10.78
N LYS A 80 22.20 -5.52 -9.68
CA LYS A 80 21.49 -5.91 -8.46
C LYS A 80 22.36 -5.60 -7.24
N TRP A 81 21.75 -5.00 -6.24
CA TRP A 81 22.34 -4.69 -4.93
C TRP A 81 23.46 -3.63 -4.92
N ASP A 82 23.69 -2.92 -6.01
CA ASP A 82 24.68 -1.84 -6.05
C ASP A 82 24.16 -0.61 -5.29
N GLU A 83 24.93 -0.12 -4.31
CA GLU A 83 24.52 1.02 -3.51
C GLU A 83 24.46 2.31 -4.34
N GLY A 84 23.40 3.10 -4.13
CA GLY A 84 23.20 4.38 -4.81
C GLY A 84 22.82 4.27 -6.29
N LYS A 85 22.66 3.06 -6.85
CA LYS A 85 22.15 2.89 -8.21
C LYS A 85 20.62 2.96 -8.24
N SER A 86 20.11 3.45 -9.35
CA SER A 86 18.72 3.52 -9.73
C SER A 86 18.66 3.68 -11.25
N ASP A 87 17.86 2.87 -11.93
CA ASP A 87 17.67 3.01 -13.38
C ASP A 87 16.96 4.35 -13.69
N VAL A 88 16.10 4.83 -12.79
CA VAL A 88 15.45 6.14 -12.91
C VAL A 88 16.50 7.26 -12.79
N LEU A 89 17.36 7.21 -11.75
CA LEU A 89 18.44 8.19 -11.58
C LEU A 89 19.39 8.22 -12.80
N LEU A 90 19.77 7.04 -13.29
CA LEU A 90 20.65 6.95 -14.46
C LEU A 90 20.03 7.53 -15.73
N THR A 91 18.72 7.46 -15.84
CA THR A 91 17.98 7.91 -17.04
C THR A 91 17.59 9.38 -16.96
N THR A 92 17.18 9.86 -15.79
CA THR A 92 16.55 11.17 -15.59
C THR A 92 17.42 12.18 -14.85
N GLY A 93 18.49 11.72 -14.18
CA GLY A 93 19.35 12.53 -13.32
C GLY A 93 18.83 12.70 -11.89
N ASP A 94 17.68 12.10 -11.54
CA ASP A 94 17.13 12.13 -10.18
C ASP A 94 16.46 10.80 -9.82
N TYR A 95 16.27 10.54 -8.52
CA TYR A 95 15.53 9.38 -8.04
C TYR A 95 14.02 9.55 -8.29
N PRO A 96 13.26 8.44 -8.37
CA PRO A 96 11.82 8.54 -8.49
C PRO A 96 11.24 9.28 -7.27
N ALA A 97 10.21 10.09 -7.51
CA ALA A 97 9.55 10.86 -6.44
C ALA A 97 8.84 9.92 -5.43
N VAL A 98 8.39 8.76 -5.88
CA VAL A 98 7.74 7.72 -5.06
C VAL A 98 8.51 6.40 -5.24
N MET A 99 8.96 5.80 -4.15
CA MET A 99 9.52 4.45 -4.15
C MET A 99 8.54 3.47 -3.53
N GLY A 100 8.27 2.38 -4.24
CA GLY A 100 7.44 1.28 -3.76
C GLY A 100 8.28 0.12 -3.25
N PHE A 101 7.76 -0.56 -2.21
CA PHE A 101 8.29 -1.83 -1.71
C PHE A 101 7.14 -2.73 -1.29
N ASP A 102 7.40 -4.04 -1.21
CA ASP A 102 6.42 -5.01 -0.73
C ASP A 102 6.88 -5.69 0.57
N LEU A 103 5.95 -5.93 1.50
CA LEU A 103 6.23 -6.56 2.78
C LEU A 103 5.98 -8.08 2.79
N GLY A 104 5.61 -8.69 1.65
CA GLY A 104 5.34 -10.12 1.57
C GLY A 104 6.48 -10.96 2.14
N LYS A 105 6.15 -12.03 2.86
CA LYS A 105 7.01 -12.91 3.66
C LYS A 105 7.52 -12.34 5.00
N ILE A 106 7.24 -11.07 5.34
CA ILE A 106 7.59 -10.57 6.69
C ILE A 106 6.87 -11.36 7.78
N GLU A 107 5.65 -11.81 7.48
CA GLU A 107 4.84 -12.64 8.36
C GLU A 107 5.46 -14.03 8.63
N LEU A 108 6.32 -14.48 7.74
CA LEU A 108 7.02 -15.78 7.82
C LEU A 108 8.40 -15.69 8.49
N ASP A 109 8.78 -14.53 9.06
CA ASP A 109 10.13 -14.28 9.61
C ASP A 109 11.25 -14.43 8.55
N SER A 110 10.92 -14.24 7.29
CA SER A 110 11.91 -14.26 6.21
C SER A 110 12.85 -13.04 6.35
N LYS A 111 14.10 -13.21 5.91
CA LYS A 111 15.06 -12.11 5.83
C LYS A 111 14.83 -11.21 4.62
N GLU A 112 14.10 -11.69 3.63
CA GLU A 112 13.80 -11.01 2.38
C GLU A 112 12.31 -11.14 2.02
N ASN A 113 11.82 -10.18 1.26
CA ASN A 113 10.45 -10.18 0.78
C ASN A 113 10.23 -11.20 -0.37
N LEU A 114 9.05 -11.17 -0.98
CA LEU A 114 8.69 -12.09 -2.07
C LEU A 114 9.55 -11.88 -3.34
N ASP A 115 10.10 -10.68 -3.55
CA ASP A 115 10.94 -10.33 -4.70
C ASP A 115 12.44 -10.56 -4.40
N GLY A 116 12.77 -11.08 -3.21
CA GLY A 116 14.12 -11.33 -2.76
C GLY A 116 14.83 -10.07 -2.24
N VAL A 117 14.09 -9.02 -1.89
CA VAL A 117 14.63 -7.78 -1.32
C VAL A 117 14.83 -7.96 0.19
N PRO A 118 16.06 -7.84 0.72
CA PRO A 118 16.32 -7.95 2.15
C PRO A 118 15.63 -6.82 2.93
N PHE A 119 14.88 -7.15 4.01
CA PHE A 119 14.16 -6.16 4.81
C PHE A 119 15.07 -5.11 5.45
N ASP A 120 16.30 -5.47 5.83
CA ASP A 120 17.26 -4.50 6.36
C ASP A 120 17.73 -3.51 5.29
N ARG A 121 17.93 -3.97 4.06
CA ARG A 121 18.24 -3.11 2.93
C ARG A 121 17.03 -2.22 2.58
N MET A 122 15.82 -2.79 2.53
CA MET A 122 14.58 -2.04 2.32
C MET A 122 14.44 -0.90 3.32
N ARG A 123 14.66 -1.17 4.63
CA ARG A 123 14.63 -0.13 5.67
C ARG A 123 15.64 0.99 5.37
N LYS A 124 16.88 0.64 5.03
CA LYS A 124 17.93 1.62 4.69
C LYS A 124 17.50 2.53 3.54
N GLU A 125 16.94 1.97 2.48
CA GLU A 125 16.52 2.74 1.32
C GLU A 125 15.26 3.57 1.56
N ILE A 126 14.31 3.10 2.38
CA ILE A 126 13.17 3.89 2.83
C ILE A 126 13.64 5.15 3.58
N LEU A 127 14.60 5.01 4.49
CA LEU A 127 15.14 6.13 5.23
C LEU A 127 15.91 7.10 4.31
N ALA A 128 16.68 6.58 3.35
CA ALA A 128 17.36 7.38 2.35
C ALA A 128 16.38 8.15 1.45
N GLN A 129 15.29 7.50 1.00
CA GLN A 129 14.23 8.14 0.21
C GLN A 129 13.55 9.26 0.98
N HIS A 130 13.21 9.03 2.23
CA HIS A 130 12.65 10.07 3.10
C HIS A 130 13.63 11.26 3.29
N LYS A 131 14.92 10.98 3.49
CA LYS A 131 15.96 12.00 3.66
C LYS A 131 16.12 12.87 2.41
N ARG A 132 15.97 12.29 1.21
CA ARG A 132 15.94 13.03 -0.07
C ARG A 132 14.64 13.85 -0.24
N GLY A 133 13.64 13.67 0.62
CA GLY A 133 12.33 14.30 0.50
C GLY A 133 11.38 13.53 -0.41
N GLY A 134 11.70 12.32 -0.83
CA GLY A 134 10.82 11.44 -1.58
C GLY A 134 9.69 10.84 -0.73
N ILE A 135 8.79 10.13 -1.38
CA ILE A 135 7.65 9.44 -0.79
C ILE A 135 7.88 7.94 -0.88
N VAL A 136 7.38 7.20 0.10
CA VAL A 136 7.46 5.74 0.12
C VAL A 136 6.06 5.16 0.17
N THR A 137 5.81 4.14 -0.66
CA THR A 137 4.60 3.31 -0.59
C THR A 137 4.98 1.87 -0.27
N LEU A 138 4.18 1.22 0.57
CA LEU A 138 4.34 -0.17 0.96
C LEU A 138 3.09 -0.93 0.57
N SER A 139 3.24 -2.02 -0.19
CA SER A 139 2.23 -3.06 -0.37
C SER A 139 2.53 -4.25 0.53
N TRP A 140 1.61 -5.19 0.60
CA TRP A 140 1.81 -6.43 1.34
C TRP A 140 1.09 -7.56 0.63
N HIS A 141 1.85 -8.59 0.21
CA HIS A 141 1.35 -9.84 -0.35
C HIS A 141 1.57 -10.97 0.67
N PRO A 142 0.77 -11.04 1.74
CA PRO A 142 0.96 -12.09 2.74
C PRO A 142 0.58 -13.46 2.19
N TRP A 143 1.24 -14.48 2.73
CA TRP A 143 0.86 -15.86 2.52
C TRP A 143 -0.61 -16.10 2.92
N ASN A 144 -1.25 -17.09 2.31
CA ASN A 144 -2.60 -17.48 2.70
C ASN A 144 -2.57 -18.08 4.13
N PRO A 145 -3.25 -17.48 5.11
CA PRO A 145 -3.17 -17.94 6.50
C PRO A 145 -3.85 -19.27 6.75
N ALA A 146 -4.80 -19.68 5.90
CA ALA A 146 -5.53 -20.92 6.03
C ALA A 146 -4.80 -22.12 5.42
N THR A 147 -4.20 -21.94 4.25
CA THR A 147 -3.51 -23.03 3.52
C THR A 147 -2.00 -23.04 3.74
N GLY A 148 -1.38 -21.91 4.04
CA GLY A 148 0.07 -21.74 4.13
C GLY A 148 0.75 -21.55 2.77
N GLU A 149 -0.01 -21.43 1.69
CA GLU A 149 0.47 -21.13 0.34
C GLU A 149 0.65 -19.62 0.15
N ASN A 150 1.10 -19.19 -1.02
CA ASN A 150 1.35 -17.78 -1.31
C ASN A 150 0.06 -16.95 -1.47
N ALA A 151 0.21 -15.65 -1.72
CA ALA A 151 -0.89 -14.69 -1.84
C ALA A 151 -1.91 -15.04 -2.97
N TRP A 152 -1.47 -15.76 -3.99
CA TRP A 152 -2.29 -16.16 -5.15
C TRP A 152 -3.04 -17.47 -4.97
N ASP A 153 -3.06 -18.05 -3.77
CA ASP A 153 -3.90 -19.22 -3.47
C ASP A 153 -5.25 -18.78 -2.91
N PRO A 154 -6.36 -18.86 -3.66
CA PRO A 154 -7.66 -18.36 -3.24
C PRO A 154 -8.43 -19.33 -2.32
N LYS A 155 -7.82 -20.44 -1.92
CA LYS A 155 -8.50 -21.53 -1.20
C LYS A 155 -8.60 -21.28 0.31
N GLY A 156 -9.46 -22.04 0.98
CA GLY A 156 -9.47 -22.21 2.43
C GLY A 156 -10.21 -21.13 3.21
N ASP A 157 -11.11 -20.35 2.57
CA ASP A 157 -11.90 -19.30 3.21
C ASP A 157 -11.05 -18.40 4.13
N ALA A 158 -9.87 -18.03 3.61
CA ALA A 158 -8.79 -17.44 4.38
C ALA A 158 -9.22 -16.18 5.15
N VAL A 159 -10.03 -15.30 4.51
CA VAL A 159 -10.53 -14.09 5.18
C VAL A 159 -11.43 -14.43 6.36
N ALA A 160 -12.38 -15.33 6.20
CA ALA A 160 -13.22 -15.76 7.33
C ALA A 160 -12.40 -16.39 8.46
N ALA A 161 -11.36 -17.14 8.12
CA ALA A 161 -10.50 -17.80 9.11
C ALA A 161 -9.71 -16.83 9.99
N ILE A 162 -9.43 -15.61 9.54
CA ILE A 162 -8.62 -14.61 10.27
C ILE A 162 -9.44 -13.50 10.92
N LEU A 163 -10.71 -13.40 10.62
CA LEU A 163 -11.61 -12.47 11.29
C LEU A 163 -11.86 -12.91 12.75
N ASP A 164 -12.51 -12.05 13.53
CA ASP A 164 -12.75 -12.32 14.95
C ASP A 164 -13.58 -13.59 15.16
N GLY A 165 -13.03 -14.49 15.98
CA GLY A 165 -13.57 -15.83 16.19
C GLY A 165 -13.10 -16.89 15.18
N GLY A 166 -12.38 -16.50 14.13
CA GLY A 166 -11.85 -17.43 13.13
C GLY A 166 -10.66 -18.27 13.63
N ALA A 167 -10.50 -19.46 13.07
CA ALA A 167 -9.49 -20.43 13.50
C ALA A 167 -8.03 -19.94 13.38
N GLN A 168 -7.77 -18.99 12.48
CA GLN A 168 -6.45 -18.41 12.22
C GLN A 168 -6.29 -16.97 12.76
N GLN A 169 -7.24 -16.47 13.54
CA GLN A 169 -7.21 -15.12 14.08
C GLN A 169 -5.90 -14.80 14.80
N LYS A 170 -5.47 -15.65 15.73
CA LYS A 170 -4.24 -15.44 16.51
C LYS A 170 -2.98 -15.39 15.65
N LYS A 171 -2.91 -16.25 14.64
CA LYS A 171 -1.82 -16.28 13.66
C LYS A 171 -1.77 -14.96 12.90
N PHE A 172 -2.91 -14.49 12.43
CA PHE A 172 -2.99 -13.24 11.68
C PHE A 172 -2.69 -12.01 12.55
N ASP A 173 -3.17 -11.97 13.79
CA ASP A 173 -2.82 -10.89 14.74
C ASP A 173 -1.29 -10.83 14.98
N ALA A 174 -0.62 -11.99 15.04
CA ALA A 174 0.83 -12.04 15.12
C ALA A 174 1.52 -11.54 13.84
N TRP A 175 0.95 -11.78 12.67
CA TRP A 175 1.42 -11.26 11.40
C TRP A 175 1.30 -9.73 11.32
N LEU A 176 0.15 -9.18 11.73
CA LEU A 176 -0.05 -7.73 11.81
C LEU A 176 0.93 -7.07 12.78
N LYS A 177 1.29 -7.77 13.86
CA LYS A 177 2.34 -7.29 14.78
C LYS A 177 3.69 -7.16 14.07
N LYS A 178 4.10 -8.11 13.25
CA LYS A 178 5.37 -8.03 12.50
C LYS A 178 5.37 -6.87 11.51
N VAL A 179 4.25 -6.65 10.81
CA VAL A 179 4.07 -5.48 9.93
C VAL A 179 4.19 -4.18 10.73
N SER A 180 3.53 -4.08 11.90
CA SER A 180 3.62 -2.90 12.75
C SER A 180 5.03 -2.68 13.28
N ASP A 181 5.73 -3.73 13.71
CA ASP A 181 7.11 -3.65 14.20
C ASP A 181 8.06 -3.11 13.10
N PHE A 182 7.89 -3.57 11.85
CA PHE A 182 8.66 -3.05 10.72
C PHE A 182 8.37 -1.56 10.48
N ILE A 183 7.10 -1.16 10.41
CA ILE A 183 6.71 0.23 10.17
C ILE A 183 7.19 1.14 11.31
N LEU A 184 7.11 0.71 12.56
CA LEU A 184 7.60 1.45 13.73
C LEU A 184 9.13 1.51 13.80
N SER A 185 9.83 0.61 13.11
CA SER A 185 11.29 0.66 12.99
C SER A 185 11.79 1.74 12.01
N LEU A 186 10.92 2.29 11.18
CA LEU A 186 11.25 3.33 10.20
C LEU A 186 11.38 4.68 10.92
N LYS A 187 12.55 4.94 11.48
CA LYS A 187 12.85 6.17 12.21
C LYS A 187 14.03 6.91 11.57
N ASN A 188 13.87 8.22 11.40
CA ASN A 188 14.93 9.09 10.92
C ASN A 188 16.03 9.29 12.00
N ASP A 189 17.08 10.02 11.66
CA ASP A 189 18.23 10.29 12.54
C ASP A 189 17.85 11.03 13.86
N LYS A 190 16.64 11.61 13.93
CA LYS A 190 16.07 12.25 15.13
C LYS A 190 15.15 11.34 15.93
N GLY A 191 15.04 10.06 15.56
CA GLY A 191 14.14 9.10 16.20
C GLY A 191 12.65 9.30 15.84
N GLN A 192 12.34 10.16 14.88
CA GLN A 192 10.97 10.41 14.44
C GLN A 192 10.54 9.37 13.40
N LEU A 193 9.30 8.91 13.49
CA LEU A 193 8.74 7.97 12.52
C LEU A 193 8.68 8.58 11.11
N VAL A 194 9.12 7.81 10.13
CA VAL A 194 9.06 8.16 8.71
C VAL A 194 7.67 7.83 8.18
N PRO A 195 6.96 8.78 7.55
CA PRO A 195 5.64 8.53 7.00
C PRO A 195 5.72 7.65 5.75
N VAL A 196 4.78 6.72 5.63
CA VAL A 196 4.63 5.82 4.49
C VAL A 196 3.19 5.78 4.03
N ILE A 197 2.97 5.57 2.74
CA ILE A 197 1.66 5.20 2.20
C ILE A 197 1.59 3.67 2.30
N PHE A 198 0.65 3.13 3.07
CA PHE A 198 0.44 1.70 3.17
C PHE A 198 -0.79 1.29 2.37
N ARG A 199 -0.60 0.37 1.44
CA ARG A 199 -1.57 -0.13 0.47
C ARG A 199 -1.82 -1.62 0.67
N PRO A 200 -2.46 -2.02 1.79
CA PRO A 200 -2.80 -3.42 2.02
C PRO A 200 -3.99 -3.83 1.16
N TRP A 201 -4.12 -5.13 0.90
CA TRP A 201 -5.32 -5.74 0.30
C TRP A 201 -5.72 -5.11 -1.03
N HIS A 202 -4.73 -4.69 -1.81
CA HIS A 202 -4.92 -4.08 -3.12
C HIS A 202 -5.52 -5.05 -4.14
N GLU A 203 -6.07 -4.52 -5.22
CA GLU A 203 -6.64 -5.28 -6.33
C GLU A 203 -7.74 -6.27 -5.90
N MET A 204 -8.47 -5.93 -4.85
CA MET A 204 -9.48 -6.77 -4.20
C MET A 204 -10.70 -7.07 -5.07
N ASN A 205 -10.94 -6.29 -6.10
CA ASN A 205 -11.98 -6.52 -7.10
C ASN A 205 -11.57 -7.60 -8.12
N GLY A 206 -10.29 -7.98 -8.19
CA GLY A 206 -9.81 -9.13 -8.93
C GLY A 206 -9.98 -10.45 -8.17
N GLY A 207 -9.88 -11.57 -8.89
CA GLY A 207 -10.11 -12.92 -8.32
C GLY A 207 -8.85 -13.73 -8.02
N TRP A 208 -7.66 -13.14 -8.09
CA TRP A 208 -6.38 -13.85 -8.02
C TRP A 208 -5.75 -13.92 -6.61
N PHE A 209 -6.16 -13.08 -5.68
CA PHE A 209 -5.67 -13.10 -4.31
C PHE A 209 -6.66 -13.77 -3.35
N TRP A 210 -6.17 -14.32 -2.24
CA TRP A 210 -7.02 -14.90 -1.21
C TRP A 210 -7.91 -13.87 -0.47
N TRP A 211 -7.67 -12.57 -0.65
CA TRP A 211 -8.54 -11.47 -0.19
C TRP A 211 -9.37 -10.86 -1.31
N GLY A 212 -9.34 -11.44 -2.50
CA GLY A 212 -10.01 -10.92 -3.69
C GLY A 212 -11.47 -11.33 -3.84
N ALA A 213 -12.08 -10.88 -4.94
CA ALA A 213 -13.52 -11.05 -5.20
C ALA A 213 -14.00 -12.50 -5.23
N ASN A 214 -13.13 -13.43 -5.65
CA ASN A 214 -13.49 -14.86 -5.70
C ASN A 214 -13.30 -15.59 -4.36
N SER A 215 -12.71 -14.94 -3.34
CA SER A 215 -12.26 -15.58 -2.11
C SER A 215 -12.96 -15.06 -0.86
N CYS A 216 -13.59 -13.89 -0.94
CA CYS A 216 -14.35 -13.34 0.19
C CYS A 216 -15.45 -12.38 -0.27
N THR A 217 -16.48 -12.21 0.56
CA THR A 217 -17.53 -11.23 0.33
C THR A 217 -17.02 -9.80 0.53
N PRO A 218 -17.70 -8.76 -0.02
CA PRO A 218 -17.38 -7.36 0.27
C PRO A 218 -17.37 -7.04 1.76
N ALA A 219 -18.32 -7.57 2.52
CA ALA A 219 -18.39 -7.38 3.97
C ALA A 219 -17.17 -7.97 4.70
N GLN A 220 -16.74 -9.18 4.32
CA GLN A 220 -15.53 -9.79 4.87
C GLN A 220 -14.26 -9.00 4.52
N TYR A 221 -14.15 -8.53 3.29
CA TYR A 221 -13.04 -7.66 2.88
C TYR A 221 -12.99 -6.36 3.71
N ASN A 222 -14.13 -5.69 3.89
CA ASN A 222 -14.21 -4.47 4.68
C ASN A 222 -13.82 -4.72 6.15
N GLN A 223 -14.23 -5.85 6.74
CA GLN A 223 -13.81 -6.26 8.09
C GLN A 223 -12.29 -6.53 8.15
N LEU A 224 -11.72 -7.17 7.13
CA LEU A 224 -10.27 -7.40 7.04
C LEU A 224 -9.49 -6.08 7.01
N TYR A 225 -9.94 -5.12 6.19
CA TYR A 225 -9.31 -3.81 6.10
C TYR A 225 -9.40 -3.06 7.43
N ALA A 226 -10.60 -3.00 8.02
CA ALA A 226 -10.83 -2.37 9.31
C ALA A 226 -10.00 -3.01 10.44
N LYS A 227 -9.92 -4.35 10.51
CA LYS A 227 -9.10 -5.07 11.47
C LYS A 227 -7.62 -4.70 11.33
N THR A 228 -7.11 -4.68 10.10
CA THR A 228 -5.72 -4.29 9.82
C THR A 228 -5.45 -2.85 10.30
N TYR A 229 -6.34 -1.92 9.95
CA TYR A 229 -6.28 -0.53 10.40
C TYR A 229 -6.22 -0.41 11.93
N HIS A 230 -7.16 -1.05 12.62
CA HIS A 230 -7.23 -0.99 14.10
C HIS A 230 -5.96 -1.56 14.74
N ARG A 231 -5.50 -2.73 14.32
CA ARG A 231 -4.32 -3.38 14.90
C ARG A 231 -3.04 -2.55 14.74
N LEU A 232 -2.81 -1.98 13.56
CA LEU A 232 -1.63 -1.14 13.33
C LEU A 232 -1.74 0.20 14.07
N THR A 233 -2.92 0.80 14.12
CA THR A 233 -3.16 2.05 14.86
C THR A 233 -3.00 1.85 16.37
N GLU A 234 -3.54 0.77 16.93
CA GLU A 234 -3.39 0.39 18.33
C GLU A 234 -1.92 0.12 18.70
N ALA A 235 -1.14 -0.45 17.78
CA ALA A 235 0.31 -0.63 17.95
C ALA A 235 1.09 0.70 17.92
N GLY A 236 0.46 1.83 17.55
CA GLY A 236 1.08 3.16 17.52
C GLY A 236 1.61 3.61 16.16
N CYS A 237 1.25 2.94 15.07
CA CYS A 237 1.65 3.31 13.70
C CYS A 237 0.91 4.59 13.24
N ASN A 238 1.29 5.75 13.79
CA ASN A 238 0.72 7.06 13.43
C ASN A 238 1.41 7.72 12.23
N ASN A 239 2.23 6.98 11.53
CA ASN A 239 2.98 7.37 10.34
C ASN A 239 2.44 6.75 9.05
N ILE A 240 1.28 6.09 9.10
CA ILE A 240 0.65 5.47 7.93
C ILE A 240 -0.36 6.42 7.30
N VAL A 241 -0.24 6.66 6.00
CA VAL A 241 -1.30 7.14 5.12
C VAL A 241 -1.92 5.90 4.48
N TRP A 242 -3.21 5.67 4.73
CA TRP A 242 -3.90 4.46 4.32
C TRP A 242 -4.44 4.58 2.90
N ALA A 243 -4.00 3.70 2.02
CA ALA A 243 -4.45 3.67 0.63
C ALA A 243 -5.35 2.47 0.36
N TRP A 244 -6.50 2.73 -0.26
CA TRP A 244 -7.35 1.71 -0.84
C TRP A 244 -7.16 1.72 -2.35
N SER A 245 -6.77 0.59 -2.94
CA SER A 245 -6.27 0.51 -4.31
C SER A 245 -6.89 -0.68 -5.05
N PRO A 246 -8.09 -0.53 -5.62
CA PRO A 246 -8.66 -1.53 -6.50
C PRO A 246 -7.83 -1.63 -7.79
N ASN A 247 -7.93 -2.78 -8.46
CA ASN A 247 -7.45 -2.90 -9.83
C ASN A 247 -8.40 -2.16 -10.77
N LEU A 248 -7.87 -1.73 -11.91
CA LEU A 248 -8.72 -1.25 -13.00
C LEU A 248 -9.60 -2.41 -13.46
N GLY A 249 -10.89 -2.29 -13.26
CA GLY A 249 -11.88 -3.30 -13.59
C GLY A 249 -12.87 -2.78 -14.62
N ASP A 250 -13.81 -3.64 -14.96
CA ASP A 250 -14.94 -3.33 -15.84
C ASP A 250 -16.11 -2.71 -15.05
N GLU A 251 -15.82 -1.99 -13.98
CA GLU A 251 -16.84 -1.35 -13.17
C GLU A 251 -17.62 -0.33 -13.99
N LYS A 252 -18.89 -0.65 -14.23
CA LYS A 252 -19.77 0.13 -15.09
C LYS A 252 -20.30 1.40 -14.43
N ASN A 253 -20.14 1.52 -13.13
CA ASN A 253 -20.62 2.66 -12.34
C ASN A 253 -19.88 2.77 -11.00
N VAL A 254 -20.11 3.88 -10.30
CA VAL A 254 -19.48 4.19 -9.02
C VAL A 254 -19.81 3.16 -7.93
N ASP A 255 -21.04 2.65 -7.89
CA ASP A 255 -21.47 1.70 -6.88
C ASP A 255 -20.71 0.38 -7.00
N ALA A 256 -20.53 -0.13 -8.22
CA ALA A 256 -19.72 -1.33 -8.49
C ALA A 256 -18.23 -1.09 -8.13
N PHE A 257 -17.69 0.08 -8.44
CA PHE A 257 -16.32 0.45 -8.06
C PHE A 257 -16.16 0.48 -6.53
N LEU A 258 -17.14 1.01 -5.81
CA LEU A 258 -17.10 1.16 -4.36
C LEU A 258 -17.62 -0.07 -3.57
N GLU A 259 -18.01 -1.15 -4.23
CA GLU A 259 -18.59 -2.33 -3.56
C GLU A 259 -17.76 -2.84 -2.37
N ARG A 260 -16.43 -2.76 -2.49
CA ARG A 260 -15.47 -3.20 -1.48
C ARG A 260 -14.77 -2.03 -0.77
N TYR A 261 -15.35 -0.82 -0.83
CA TYR A 261 -14.78 0.32 -0.14
C TYR A 261 -15.04 0.24 1.37
N PRO A 262 -13.99 0.20 2.22
CA PRO A 262 -14.17 -0.07 3.65
C PRO A 262 -14.73 1.13 4.44
N GLY A 263 -14.73 2.32 3.86
CA GLY A 263 -15.24 3.54 4.49
C GLY A 263 -14.20 4.63 4.66
N ASN A 264 -14.69 5.88 4.68
CA ASN A 264 -13.84 7.08 4.79
C ASN A 264 -13.07 7.17 6.12
N GLU A 265 -13.51 6.44 7.15
CA GLU A 265 -12.84 6.37 8.44
C GLU A 265 -11.54 5.56 8.41
N PHE A 266 -11.35 4.72 7.38
CA PHE A 266 -10.18 3.84 7.24
C PHE A 266 -9.25 4.25 6.09
N VAL A 267 -9.73 5.06 5.15
CA VAL A 267 -9.02 5.36 3.90
C VAL A 267 -8.65 6.84 3.82
N ASP A 268 -7.39 7.11 3.52
CA ASP A 268 -6.86 8.46 3.32
C ASP A 268 -6.63 8.78 1.84
N LEU A 269 -6.41 7.75 1.02
CA LEU A 269 -6.01 7.85 -0.40
C LEU A 269 -6.68 6.74 -1.20
N VAL A 270 -7.19 7.11 -2.37
CA VAL A 270 -7.75 6.19 -3.37
C VAL A 270 -6.94 6.29 -4.65
#